data_727fcf1d1d5c6c0a29edd61040066c9d
#
_entry.id   727fcf1d1d5c6c0a29edd61040066c9d
#
_cell.length_a   1.000
_cell.length_b   1.000
_cell.length_c   1.000
_cell.angle_alpha   90.00
_cell.angle_beta   90.00
_cell.angle_gamma   90.00
#
_symmetry.space_group_name_H-M   'P 1'
#
loop_
_entity.id
_entity.type
_entity.pdbx_description
1 polymer ?
#
loop_
_entity_poly.entity_id
_entity_poly.type
_entity_poly.pdbx_seq_one_letter_code
_entity_poly.pdbx_strand_id
1 'polypeptide(L)'
;MNTAFPFFAAYWFVNQRIDLPLIIGTIFFLIPYNFLMYGINDVFDYESDLRNPRKGGIEGALLDPKLHKLTIFSSMGLSLGFVIYLLWIGSDTADFWLLITVFAVLAYSVPKLRFKEIPFLDSFTSALHFIGPMLFALALSGVDIFEFKLISMILAFLGWGMASHAFGAVQDVRADREAGIKSVATAIGARNTVRFAFLLYFLAGISIMNAGPHGMVAALAAIPYLVIIAPYLNITDEECERANRGWRKFIWLNFAGGALISLLLINYIQAI
;
A
#
# COMPACT_ATOMS: atom_id res chain seq x y z
N MET A 1 -4.59 -5.05 8.80
CA MET A 1 -4.92 -3.71 9.35
C MET A 1 -4.65 -2.58 8.35
N ASN A 2 -3.55 -2.61 7.60
CA ASN A 2 -3.13 -1.46 6.80
C ASN A 2 -4.08 -1.03 5.67
N THR A 3 -4.87 -1.94 5.10
CA THR A 3 -5.82 -1.64 4.01
C THR A 3 -7.20 -1.20 4.51
N ALA A 4 -7.64 -1.69 5.66
CA ALA A 4 -8.92 -1.31 6.25
C ALA A 4 -8.89 0.10 6.87
N PHE A 5 -7.75 0.49 7.47
CA PHE A 5 -7.64 1.79 8.13
C PHE A 5 -7.85 2.97 7.18
N PRO A 6 -7.26 3.03 5.98
CA PRO A 6 -7.52 4.11 5.04
C PRO A 6 -8.99 4.24 4.64
N PHE A 7 -9.69 3.13 4.43
CA PHE A 7 -11.13 3.14 4.18
C PHE A 7 -11.91 3.67 5.39
N PHE A 8 -11.69 3.06 6.55
CA PHE A 8 -12.37 3.42 7.80
C PHE A 8 -12.17 4.90 8.13
N ALA A 9 -10.92 5.35 8.12
CA ALA A 9 -10.58 6.73 8.48
C ALA A 9 -11.21 7.73 7.52
N ALA A 10 -11.11 7.50 6.19
CA ALA A 10 -11.66 8.41 5.20
C ALA A 10 -13.20 8.46 5.27
N TYR A 11 -13.86 7.30 5.33
CA TYR A 11 -15.31 7.25 5.41
C TYR A 11 -15.84 7.90 6.69
N TRP A 12 -15.26 7.54 7.84
CA TRP A 12 -15.69 8.06 9.14
C TRP A 12 -15.39 9.55 9.29
N PHE A 13 -14.26 10.01 8.77
CA PHE A 13 -13.89 11.42 8.77
C PHE A 13 -14.94 12.31 8.07
N VAL A 14 -15.47 11.84 6.95
CA VAL A 14 -16.46 12.60 6.17
C VAL A 14 -17.86 12.48 6.77
N ASN A 15 -18.28 11.27 7.14
CA ASN A 15 -19.68 11.00 7.49
C ASN A 15 -19.95 11.12 9.00
N GLN A 16 -18.94 10.99 9.87
CA GLN A 16 -19.00 11.07 11.34
C GLN A 16 -20.11 10.19 11.95
N ARG A 17 -20.42 9.07 11.33
CA ARG A 17 -21.44 8.13 11.77
C ARG A 17 -20.99 6.69 11.58
N ILE A 18 -21.50 5.81 12.43
CA ILE A 18 -21.31 4.37 12.28
C ILE A 18 -22.58 3.83 11.62
N ASP A 19 -22.45 3.45 10.36
CA ASP A 19 -23.53 2.89 9.55
C ASP A 19 -23.07 1.59 8.85
N LEU A 20 -24.02 0.96 8.15
CA LEU A 20 -23.77 -0.32 7.50
C LEU A 20 -22.67 -0.25 6.42
N PRO A 21 -22.58 0.80 5.56
CA PRO A 21 -21.48 0.97 4.63
C PRO A 21 -20.10 1.02 5.30
N LEU A 22 -19.96 1.76 6.41
CA LEU A 22 -18.70 1.82 7.18
C LEU A 22 -18.33 0.42 7.70
N ILE A 23 -19.26 -0.30 8.30
CA ILE A 23 -19.01 -1.62 8.90
C ILE A 23 -18.63 -2.62 7.81
N ILE A 24 -19.46 -2.75 6.77
CA ILE A 24 -19.25 -3.73 5.69
C ILE A 24 -17.98 -3.43 4.91
N GLY A 25 -17.74 -2.16 4.55
CA GLY A 25 -16.51 -1.76 3.85
C GLY A 25 -15.25 -1.99 4.69
N THR A 26 -15.31 -1.68 5.99
CA THR A 26 -14.17 -1.97 6.90
C THR A 26 -13.89 -3.47 7.00
N ILE A 27 -14.92 -4.30 7.15
CA ILE A 27 -14.77 -5.77 7.18
C ILE A 27 -14.20 -6.27 5.83
N PHE A 28 -14.71 -5.75 4.71
CA PHE A 28 -14.22 -6.09 3.38
C PHE A 28 -12.71 -5.84 3.26
N PHE A 29 -12.26 -4.62 3.54
CA PHE A 29 -10.83 -4.28 3.44
C PHE A 29 -9.97 -4.91 4.54
N LEU A 30 -10.55 -5.36 5.66
CA LEU A 30 -9.82 -6.03 6.72
C LEU A 30 -9.56 -7.51 6.41
N ILE A 31 -10.53 -8.25 5.90
CA ILE A 31 -10.46 -9.71 5.76
C ILE A 31 -10.53 -10.14 4.29
N PRO A 32 -11.67 -10.01 3.55
CA PRO A 32 -11.77 -10.54 2.19
C PRO A 32 -10.72 -9.96 1.23
N TYR A 33 -10.51 -8.65 1.28
CA TYR A 33 -9.57 -7.95 0.43
C TYR A 33 -8.12 -8.39 0.70
N ASN A 34 -7.71 -8.50 1.96
CA ASN A 34 -6.38 -8.99 2.31
C ASN A 34 -6.22 -10.47 1.96
N PHE A 35 -7.27 -11.27 2.16
CA PHE A 35 -7.22 -12.68 1.77
C PHE A 35 -7.11 -12.82 0.23
N LEU A 36 -7.80 -11.99 -0.52
CA LEU A 36 -7.66 -11.94 -1.98
C LEU A 36 -6.24 -11.52 -2.38
N MET A 37 -5.72 -10.44 -1.79
CA MET A 37 -4.41 -9.88 -2.12
C MET A 37 -3.26 -10.85 -1.81
N TYR A 38 -3.19 -11.32 -0.57
CA TYR A 38 -2.11 -12.22 -0.15
C TYR A 38 -2.31 -13.63 -0.68
N GLY A 39 -3.54 -14.15 -0.68
CA GLY A 39 -3.81 -15.49 -1.17
C GLY A 39 -3.50 -15.67 -2.66
N ILE A 40 -3.87 -14.69 -3.49
CA ILE A 40 -3.51 -14.69 -4.93
C ILE A 40 -1.99 -14.55 -5.09
N ASN A 41 -1.35 -13.69 -4.30
CA ASN A 41 0.09 -13.50 -4.34
C ASN A 41 0.82 -14.81 -3.99
N ASP A 42 0.51 -15.44 -2.85
CA ASP A 42 1.17 -16.65 -2.38
C ASP A 42 1.01 -17.84 -3.34
N VAL A 43 -0.13 -17.92 -4.05
CA VAL A 43 -0.35 -18.95 -5.06
C VAL A 43 0.55 -18.74 -6.28
N PHE A 44 0.57 -17.53 -6.83
CA PHE A 44 1.31 -17.25 -8.07
C PHE A 44 2.80 -17.00 -7.86
N ASP A 45 3.24 -16.80 -6.63
CA ASP A 45 4.64 -16.63 -6.26
C ASP A 45 5.30 -17.90 -5.69
N TYR A 46 4.54 -18.97 -5.55
CA TYR A 46 5.00 -20.19 -4.90
C TYR A 46 6.39 -20.64 -5.36
N GLU A 47 6.64 -20.68 -6.66
CA GLU A 47 7.94 -21.11 -7.23
C GLU A 47 9.10 -20.14 -6.89
N SER A 48 8.83 -18.86 -6.84
CA SER A 48 9.83 -17.86 -6.43
C SER A 48 10.06 -17.88 -4.92
N ASP A 49 8.98 -18.06 -4.17
CA ASP A 49 9.00 -18.12 -2.70
C ASP A 49 9.76 -19.35 -2.17
N LEU A 50 9.67 -20.49 -2.86
CA LEU A 50 10.47 -21.69 -2.54
C LEU A 50 11.97 -21.44 -2.60
N ARG A 51 12.42 -20.53 -3.45
CA ARG A 51 13.84 -20.18 -3.63
C ARG A 51 14.30 -19.07 -2.68
N ASN A 52 13.37 -18.40 -2.02
CA ASN A 52 13.68 -17.29 -1.13
C ASN A 52 13.96 -17.82 0.30
N PRO A 53 15.21 -17.74 0.81
CA PRO A 53 15.57 -18.28 2.11
C PRO A 53 14.90 -17.55 3.29
N ARG A 54 14.25 -16.42 3.06
CA ARG A 54 13.51 -15.66 4.08
C ARG A 54 12.06 -16.10 4.23
N LYS A 55 11.52 -16.83 3.26
CA LYS A 55 10.17 -17.38 3.32
C LYS A 55 10.11 -18.62 4.25
N GLY A 56 8.94 -18.86 4.83
CA GLY A 56 8.73 -19.91 5.83
C GLY A 56 8.90 -19.42 7.28
N GLY A 57 9.10 -18.09 7.49
CA GLY A 57 9.23 -17.45 8.80
C GLY A 57 8.34 -16.23 8.96
N ILE A 58 8.90 -15.15 9.54
CA ILE A 58 8.18 -13.89 9.78
C ILE A 58 7.76 -13.21 8.46
N GLU A 59 8.48 -13.44 7.37
CA GLU A 59 8.24 -12.82 6.06
C GLU A 59 7.23 -13.60 5.19
N GLY A 60 6.46 -14.49 5.77
CA GLY A 60 5.38 -15.23 5.11
C GLY A 60 5.58 -16.75 5.12
N ALA A 61 4.49 -17.48 5.15
CA ALA A 61 4.47 -18.93 5.05
C ALA A 61 4.48 -19.38 3.59
N LEU A 62 5.01 -20.57 3.32
CA LEU A 62 4.85 -21.24 2.04
C LEU A 62 3.48 -21.95 2.02
N LEU A 63 2.64 -21.59 1.06
CA LEU A 63 1.32 -22.20 0.90
C LEU A 63 1.43 -23.56 0.21
N ASP A 64 0.93 -24.64 0.85
CA ASP A 64 0.93 -25.97 0.24
C ASP A 64 0.19 -25.95 -1.12
N PRO A 65 0.79 -26.45 -2.21
CA PRO A 65 0.16 -26.51 -3.54
C PRO A 65 -1.22 -27.15 -3.57
N LYS A 66 -1.51 -28.08 -2.65
CA LYS A 66 -2.84 -28.69 -2.52
C LYS A 66 -3.92 -27.68 -2.16
N LEU A 67 -3.54 -26.57 -1.52
CA LEU A 67 -4.45 -25.51 -1.08
C LEU A 67 -4.61 -24.39 -2.13
N HIS A 68 -3.80 -24.35 -3.20
CA HIS A 68 -3.80 -23.25 -4.16
C HIS A 68 -5.19 -23.01 -4.77
N LYS A 69 -5.85 -24.07 -5.28
CA LYS A 69 -7.20 -23.93 -5.84
C LYS A 69 -8.21 -23.45 -4.80
N LEU A 70 -8.17 -24.05 -3.60
CA LEU A 70 -9.06 -23.66 -2.52
C LEU A 70 -8.86 -22.18 -2.14
N THR A 71 -7.62 -21.73 -2.03
CA THR A 71 -7.27 -20.33 -1.72
C THR A 71 -7.81 -19.37 -2.78
N ILE A 72 -7.60 -19.67 -4.07
CA ILE A 72 -8.13 -18.84 -5.16
C ILE A 72 -9.66 -18.75 -5.08
N PHE A 73 -10.35 -19.91 -5.07
CA PHE A 73 -11.81 -19.91 -5.11
C PHE A 73 -12.45 -19.32 -3.86
N SER A 74 -11.90 -19.59 -2.67
CA SER A 74 -12.44 -19.04 -1.41
C SER A 74 -12.17 -17.56 -1.27
N SER A 75 -10.99 -17.06 -1.64
CA SER A 75 -10.69 -15.63 -1.59
C SER A 75 -11.53 -14.83 -2.59
N MET A 76 -11.71 -15.33 -3.81
CA MET A 76 -12.58 -14.72 -4.81
C MET A 76 -14.06 -14.78 -4.40
N GLY A 77 -14.55 -15.95 -3.98
CA GLY A 77 -15.94 -16.14 -3.58
C GLY A 77 -16.34 -15.31 -2.38
N LEU A 78 -15.45 -15.24 -1.36
CA LEU A 78 -15.66 -14.40 -0.20
C LEU A 78 -15.68 -12.90 -0.58
N SER A 79 -14.76 -12.47 -1.43
CA SER A 79 -14.68 -11.06 -1.87
C SER A 79 -15.87 -10.66 -2.73
N LEU A 80 -16.38 -11.57 -3.59
CA LEU A 80 -17.44 -11.27 -4.54
C LEU A 80 -18.72 -10.78 -3.88
N GLY A 81 -19.15 -11.41 -2.77
CA GLY A 81 -20.36 -10.99 -2.05
C GLY A 81 -20.27 -9.58 -1.50
N PHE A 82 -19.08 -9.22 -0.95
CA PHE A 82 -18.84 -7.86 -0.48
C PHE A 82 -18.76 -6.85 -1.63
N VAL A 83 -18.09 -7.19 -2.72
CA VAL A 83 -17.99 -6.31 -3.90
C VAL A 83 -19.36 -6.03 -4.49
N ILE A 84 -20.23 -7.05 -4.65
CA ILE A 84 -21.59 -6.86 -5.15
C ILE A 84 -22.37 -5.90 -4.25
N TYR A 85 -22.32 -6.07 -2.93
CA TYR A 85 -22.98 -5.17 -2.00
C TYR A 85 -22.44 -3.73 -2.10
N LEU A 86 -21.11 -3.56 -2.14
CA LEU A 86 -20.48 -2.25 -2.20
C LEU A 86 -20.76 -1.53 -3.53
N LEU A 87 -20.86 -2.25 -4.66
CA LEU A 87 -21.32 -1.71 -5.94
C LEU A 87 -22.81 -1.33 -5.90
N TRP A 88 -23.64 -2.12 -5.22
CA TRP A 88 -25.06 -1.81 -5.12
C TRP A 88 -25.37 -0.51 -4.36
N ILE A 89 -24.54 -0.16 -3.38
CA ILE A 89 -24.69 1.10 -2.61
C ILE A 89 -23.82 2.24 -3.16
N GLY A 90 -22.93 1.95 -4.11
CA GLY A 90 -21.98 2.89 -4.70
C GLY A 90 -22.64 3.88 -5.65
N SER A 91 -21.87 4.88 -6.03
CA SER A 91 -22.10 5.74 -7.20
C SER A 91 -21.11 5.33 -8.30
N ASP A 92 -21.33 5.80 -9.53
CA ASP A 92 -20.43 5.49 -10.66
C ASP A 92 -18.95 5.78 -10.32
N THR A 93 -18.68 6.87 -9.61
CA THR A 93 -17.33 7.24 -9.16
C THR A 93 -16.81 6.29 -8.09
N ALA A 94 -17.64 5.91 -7.14
CA ALA A 94 -17.26 4.94 -6.10
C ALA A 94 -17.00 3.56 -6.71
N ASP A 95 -17.87 3.12 -7.61
CA ASP A 95 -17.74 1.85 -8.31
C ASP A 95 -16.46 1.78 -9.14
N PHE A 96 -16.13 2.86 -9.83
CA PHE A 96 -14.86 2.98 -10.55
C PHE A 96 -13.65 2.76 -9.62
N TRP A 97 -13.62 3.42 -8.45
CA TRP A 97 -12.50 3.27 -7.51
C TRP A 97 -12.47 1.90 -6.85
N LEU A 98 -13.63 1.31 -6.54
CA LEU A 98 -13.70 -0.06 -6.01
C LEU A 98 -13.15 -1.06 -7.03
N LEU A 99 -13.60 -0.97 -8.28
CA LEU A 99 -13.17 -1.89 -9.35
C LEU A 99 -11.69 -1.74 -9.66
N ILE A 100 -11.15 -0.52 -9.73
CA ILE A 100 -9.70 -0.28 -9.89
C ILE A 100 -8.92 -0.85 -8.73
N THR A 101 -9.42 -0.71 -7.51
CA THR A 101 -8.76 -1.23 -6.30
C THR A 101 -8.70 -2.75 -6.30
N VAL A 102 -9.79 -3.42 -6.64
CA VAL A 102 -9.85 -4.90 -6.76
C VAL A 102 -9.01 -5.38 -7.97
N PHE A 103 -9.09 -4.68 -9.10
CA PHE A 103 -8.28 -4.97 -10.27
C PHE A 103 -6.78 -4.88 -9.97
N ALA A 104 -6.33 -3.86 -9.22
CA ALA A 104 -4.93 -3.71 -8.84
C ALA A 104 -4.41 -4.92 -8.04
N VAL A 105 -5.23 -5.48 -7.13
CA VAL A 105 -4.90 -6.71 -6.40
C VAL A 105 -4.65 -7.88 -7.34
N LEU A 106 -5.55 -8.09 -8.29
CA LEU A 106 -5.42 -9.19 -9.25
C LEU A 106 -4.24 -8.95 -10.21
N ALA A 107 -4.16 -7.74 -10.76
CA ALA A 107 -3.13 -7.39 -11.74
C ALA A 107 -1.71 -7.45 -11.17
N TYR A 108 -1.56 -7.25 -9.85
CA TYR A 108 -0.26 -7.31 -9.18
C TYR A 108 0.43 -8.67 -9.35
N SER A 109 -0.30 -9.78 -9.20
CA SER A 109 0.29 -11.12 -9.15
C SER A 109 -0.16 -12.09 -10.24
N VAL A 110 -1.36 -11.89 -10.85
CA VAL A 110 -1.91 -12.83 -11.82
C VAL A 110 -1.03 -12.94 -13.08
N PRO A 111 -0.75 -14.14 -13.59
CA PRO A 111 0.03 -14.35 -14.81
C PRO A 111 -0.49 -13.52 -15.99
N LYS A 112 0.41 -13.05 -16.84
CA LYS A 112 0.21 -12.14 -17.98
C LYS A 112 0.04 -10.65 -17.61
N LEU A 113 -0.41 -10.32 -16.41
CA LEU A 113 -0.41 -8.93 -15.92
C LEU A 113 0.85 -8.66 -15.09
N ARG A 114 1.02 -9.35 -13.97
CA ARG A 114 2.20 -9.30 -13.07
C ARG A 114 2.79 -7.88 -12.90
N PHE A 115 1.94 -6.91 -12.54
CA PHE A 115 2.37 -5.51 -12.42
C PHE A 115 3.51 -5.32 -11.41
N LYS A 116 3.66 -6.23 -10.46
CA LYS A 116 4.80 -6.26 -9.54
C LYS A 116 6.15 -6.52 -10.22
N GLU A 117 6.17 -7.01 -11.45
CA GLU A 117 7.38 -7.24 -12.25
C GLU A 117 7.56 -6.18 -13.35
N ILE A 118 6.77 -5.11 -13.33
CA ILE A 118 6.94 -3.98 -14.24
C ILE A 118 7.52 -2.80 -13.44
N PRO A 119 8.77 -2.39 -13.73
CA PRO A 119 9.43 -1.30 -13.02
C PRO A 119 8.56 -0.04 -12.92
N PHE A 120 8.54 0.59 -11.75
CA PHE A 120 7.70 1.71 -11.32
C PHE A 120 6.21 1.37 -11.17
N LEU A 121 5.63 0.52 -12.02
CA LEU A 121 4.26 0.05 -11.86
C LEU A 121 4.13 -0.86 -10.63
N ASP A 122 5.19 -1.60 -10.29
CA ASP A 122 5.31 -2.38 -9.05
C ASP A 122 5.04 -1.52 -7.81
N SER A 123 5.75 -0.41 -7.68
CA SER A 123 5.62 0.51 -6.55
C SER A 123 4.28 1.26 -6.58
N PHE A 124 3.82 1.67 -7.75
CA PHE A 124 2.54 2.34 -7.92
C PHE A 124 1.37 1.42 -7.53
N THR A 125 1.34 0.19 -8.07
CA THR A 125 0.26 -0.77 -7.78
C THR A 125 0.29 -1.20 -6.32
N SER A 126 1.49 -1.37 -5.73
CA SER A 126 1.63 -1.62 -4.29
C SER A 126 1.02 -0.49 -3.46
N ALA A 127 1.27 0.78 -3.82
CA ALA A 127 0.66 1.93 -3.14
C ALA A 127 -0.86 1.97 -3.31
N LEU A 128 -1.40 1.58 -4.48
CA LEU A 128 -2.84 1.52 -4.75
C LEU A 128 -3.58 0.58 -3.80
N HIS A 129 -2.96 -0.47 -3.29
CA HIS A 129 -3.59 -1.36 -2.31
C HIS A 129 -3.99 -0.65 -1.02
N PHE A 130 -3.37 0.48 -0.69
CA PHE A 130 -3.67 1.30 0.49
C PHE A 130 -4.49 2.54 0.15
N ILE A 131 -4.21 3.18 -0.97
CA ILE A 131 -4.88 4.41 -1.40
C ILE A 131 -6.24 4.10 -2.00
N GLY A 132 -6.37 3.00 -2.74
CA GLY A 132 -7.63 2.59 -3.36
C GLY A 132 -8.80 2.51 -2.36
N PRO A 133 -8.64 1.83 -1.21
CA PRO A 133 -9.64 1.85 -0.15
C PRO A 133 -10.05 3.25 0.33
N MET A 134 -9.09 4.18 0.45
CA MET A 134 -9.36 5.58 0.79
C MET A 134 -10.14 6.29 -0.31
N LEU A 135 -9.73 6.14 -1.57
CA LEU A 135 -10.40 6.78 -2.71
C LEU A 135 -11.83 6.28 -2.87
N PHE A 136 -12.05 4.97 -2.69
CA PHE A 136 -13.38 4.38 -2.67
C PHE A 136 -14.24 4.98 -1.54
N ALA A 137 -13.71 5.09 -0.32
CA ALA A 137 -14.42 5.66 0.82
C ALA A 137 -14.84 7.12 0.58
N LEU A 138 -13.93 7.95 0.04
CA LEU A 138 -14.20 9.35 -0.28
C LEU A 138 -15.28 9.47 -1.36
N ALA A 139 -15.17 8.69 -2.44
CA ALA A 139 -16.15 8.66 -3.52
C ALA A 139 -17.53 8.15 -3.05
N LEU A 140 -17.56 7.11 -2.20
CA LEU A 140 -18.78 6.58 -1.59
C LEU A 140 -19.46 7.63 -0.68
N SER A 141 -18.68 8.52 -0.10
CA SER A 141 -19.16 9.64 0.73
C SER A 141 -19.52 10.89 -0.10
N GLY A 142 -19.45 10.83 -1.43
CA GLY A 142 -19.80 11.94 -2.32
C GLY A 142 -18.80 13.10 -2.32
N VAL A 143 -17.55 12.87 -1.89
CA VAL A 143 -16.51 13.89 -1.84
C VAL A 143 -15.89 14.08 -3.23
N ASP A 144 -15.72 15.34 -3.63
CA ASP A 144 -14.93 15.68 -4.82
C ASP A 144 -13.44 15.48 -4.52
N ILE A 145 -12.88 14.38 -5.03
CA ILE A 145 -11.47 14.03 -4.84
C ILE A 145 -10.50 14.95 -5.58
N PHE A 146 -10.99 15.82 -6.47
CA PHE A 146 -10.19 16.77 -7.25
C PHE A 146 -9.99 18.11 -6.54
N GLU A 147 -10.54 18.29 -5.32
CA GLU A 147 -10.19 19.45 -4.50
C GLU A 147 -8.68 19.47 -4.22
N PHE A 148 -8.05 20.64 -4.37
CA PHE A 148 -6.58 20.79 -4.29
C PHE A 148 -5.96 20.24 -2.99
N LYS A 149 -6.61 20.49 -1.85
CA LYS A 149 -6.13 19.97 -0.56
C LYS A 149 -6.17 18.46 -0.53
N LEU A 150 -7.25 17.87 -1.04
CA LEU A 150 -7.43 16.42 -1.04
C LEU A 150 -6.49 15.73 -2.03
N ILE A 151 -6.31 16.28 -3.23
CA ILE A 151 -5.27 15.81 -4.16
C ILE A 151 -3.90 15.81 -3.49
N SER A 152 -3.56 16.87 -2.77
CA SER A 152 -2.27 16.96 -2.07
C SER A 152 -2.10 15.85 -1.01
N MET A 153 -3.17 15.52 -0.28
CA MET A 153 -3.17 14.39 0.67
C MET A 153 -3.04 13.04 -0.05
N ILE A 154 -3.77 12.85 -1.14
CA ILE A 154 -3.71 11.64 -1.97
C ILE A 154 -2.29 11.44 -2.53
N LEU A 155 -1.69 12.49 -3.09
CA LEU A 155 -0.32 12.46 -3.62
C LEU A 155 0.73 12.19 -2.53
N ALA A 156 0.54 12.76 -1.33
CA ALA A 156 1.39 12.49 -0.19
C ALA A 156 1.35 11.00 0.20
N PHE A 157 0.15 10.42 0.28
CA PHE A 157 -0.03 9.02 0.63
C PHE A 157 0.48 8.09 -0.48
N LEU A 158 0.27 8.45 -1.75
CA LEU A 158 0.83 7.75 -2.91
C LEU A 158 2.36 7.74 -2.87
N GLY A 159 2.96 8.92 -2.70
CA GLY A 159 4.41 9.05 -2.62
C GLY A 159 5.02 8.25 -1.47
N TRP A 160 4.37 8.27 -0.28
CA TRP A 160 4.78 7.45 0.86
C TRP A 160 4.69 5.94 0.55
N GLY A 161 3.61 5.48 -0.05
CA GLY A 161 3.41 4.07 -0.39
C GLY A 161 4.44 3.58 -1.42
N MET A 162 4.63 4.35 -2.50
CA MET A 162 5.62 4.05 -3.53
C MET A 162 7.06 4.05 -2.99
N ALA A 163 7.41 5.03 -2.14
CA ALA A 163 8.71 5.10 -1.50
C ALA A 163 8.98 3.90 -0.60
N SER A 164 7.97 3.50 0.18
CA SER A 164 8.05 2.35 1.08
C SER A 164 8.29 1.06 0.31
N HIS A 165 7.54 0.83 -0.76
CA HIS A 165 7.73 -0.33 -1.64
C HIS A 165 9.11 -0.33 -2.30
N ALA A 166 9.49 0.80 -2.92
CA ALA A 166 10.76 0.92 -3.62
C ALA A 166 11.96 0.67 -2.69
N PHE A 167 11.96 1.26 -1.48
CA PHE A 167 13.03 1.01 -0.51
C PHE A 167 13.04 -0.45 -0.03
N GLY A 168 11.86 -1.06 0.15
CA GLY A 168 11.75 -2.48 0.50
C GLY A 168 12.36 -3.40 -0.56
N ALA A 169 12.21 -3.06 -1.85
CA ALA A 169 12.77 -3.84 -2.96
C ALA A 169 14.30 -3.74 -3.08
N VAL A 170 14.94 -2.73 -2.47
CA VAL A 170 16.41 -2.53 -2.57
C VAL A 170 17.17 -3.73 -2.06
N GLN A 171 16.75 -4.33 -0.95
CA GLN A 171 17.44 -5.47 -0.33
C GLN A 171 17.49 -6.72 -1.22
N ASP A 172 16.60 -6.79 -2.21
CA ASP A 172 16.41 -7.97 -3.06
C ASP A 172 17.06 -7.86 -4.44
N VAL A 173 17.71 -6.73 -4.77
CA VAL A 173 18.25 -6.44 -6.11
C VAL A 173 19.11 -7.58 -6.68
N ARG A 174 20.00 -8.17 -5.88
CA ARG A 174 20.84 -9.29 -6.34
C ARG A 174 20.05 -10.55 -6.57
N ALA A 175 19.28 -10.97 -5.58
CA ALA A 175 18.48 -12.19 -5.64
C ALA A 175 17.45 -12.13 -6.78
N ASP A 176 16.78 -11.00 -6.93
CA ASP A 176 15.79 -10.80 -7.99
C ASP A 176 16.42 -10.82 -9.39
N ARG A 177 17.60 -10.20 -9.58
CA ARG A 177 18.31 -10.26 -10.86
C ARG A 177 18.76 -11.68 -11.20
N GLU A 178 19.26 -12.44 -10.23
CA GLU A 178 19.64 -13.85 -10.41
C GLU A 178 18.43 -14.71 -10.75
N ALA A 179 17.26 -14.39 -10.18
CA ALA A 179 15.99 -15.07 -10.47
C ALA A 179 15.28 -14.57 -11.76
N GLY A 180 15.80 -13.50 -12.41
CA GLY A 180 15.16 -12.89 -13.58
C GLY A 180 13.92 -12.07 -13.26
N ILE A 181 13.68 -11.74 -11.97
CA ILE A 181 12.55 -10.94 -11.51
C ILE A 181 12.83 -9.46 -11.75
N LYS A 182 11.86 -8.76 -12.30
CA LYS A 182 11.96 -7.32 -12.58
C LYS A 182 11.24 -6.51 -11.50
N SER A 183 11.81 -5.37 -11.14
CA SER A 183 11.22 -4.40 -10.22
C SER A 183 11.84 -3.03 -10.48
N VAL A 184 11.34 -1.96 -9.86
CA VAL A 184 12.00 -0.66 -9.91
C VAL A 184 13.46 -0.80 -9.45
N ALA A 185 13.73 -1.57 -8.40
CA ALA A 185 15.05 -1.74 -7.83
C ALA A 185 16.01 -2.49 -8.73
N THR A 186 15.57 -3.54 -9.44
CA THR A 186 16.40 -4.25 -10.40
C THR A 186 16.68 -3.42 -11.67
N ALA A 187 15.72 -2.55 -12.06
CA ALA A 187 15.83 -1.73 -13.26
C ALA A 187 16.81 -0.56 -13.11
N ILE A 188 16.75 0.18 -12.01
CA ILE A 188 17.59 1.38 -11.81
C ILE A 188 18.74 1.19 -10.81
N GLY A 189 18.82 0.01 -10.18
CA GLY A 189 19.86 -0.37 -9.22
C GLY A 189 19.60 0.17 -7.80
N ALA A 190 20.26 -0.43 -6.80
CA ALA A 190 20.04 -0.15 -5.39
C ALA A 190 20.17 1.34 -5.05
N ARG A 191 21.26 1.98 -5.48
CA ARG A 191 21.55 3.40 -5.22
C ARG A 191 20.44 4.33 -5.71
N ASN A 192 20.06 4.19 -6.98
CA ASN A 192 19.06 5.08 -7.58
C ASN A 192 17.67 4.83 -6.99
N THR A 193 17.37 3.59 -6.61
CA THR A 193 16.10 3.24 -5.95
C THR A 193 16.00 3.89 -4.56
N VAL A 194 17.09 3.89 -3.77
CA VAL A 194 17.11 4.61 -2.49
C VAL A 194 16.92 6.11 -2.70
N ARG A 195 17.59 6.70 -3.70
CA ARG A 195 17.42 8.14 -4.02
C ARG A 195 16.00 8.45 -4.50
N PHE A 196 15.41 7.58 -5.29
CA PHE A 196 14.01 7.68 -5.73
C PHE A 196 13.06 7.62 -4.52
N ALA A 197 13.24 6.65 -3.62
CA ALA A 197 12.44 6.56 -2.40
C ALA A 197 12.61 7.79 -1.49
N PHE A 198 13.85 8.30 -1.36
CA PHE A 198 14.14 9.53 -0.60
C PHE A 198 13.39 10.73 -1.18
N LEU A 199 13.45 10.91 -2.50
CA LEU A 199 12.74 11.98 -3.20
C LEU A 199 11.22 11.88 -3.00
N LEU A 200 10.66 10.69 -3.11
CA LEU A 200 9.21 10.47 -2.91
C LEU A 200 8.77 10.78 -1.48
N TYR A 201 9.52 10.37 -0.44
CA TYR A 201 9.21 10.75 0.94
C TYR A 201 9.30 12.25 1.15
N PHE A 202 10.32 12.91 0.57
CA PHE A 202 10.47 14.37 0.65
C PHE A 202 9.29 15.08 -0.02
N LEU A 203 8.93 14.67 -1.24
CA LEU A 203 7.79 15.24 -1.96
C LEU A 203 6.46 14.96 -1.27
N ALA A 204 6.29 13.78 -0.66
CA ALA A 204 5.13 13.44 0.14
C ALA A 204 4.99 14.39 1.35
N GLY A 205 6.11 14.67 2.04
CA GLY A 205 6.14 15.65 3.12
C GLY A 205 5.74 17.05 2.68
N ILE A 206 6.26 17.52 1.53
CA ILE A 206 5.87 18.82 0.96
C ILE A 206 4.39 18.82 0.56
N SER A 207 3.93 17.76 -0.10
CA SER A 207 2.57 17.68 -0.61
C SER A 207 1.54 17.77 0.52
N ILE A 208 1.74 17.04 1.64
CA ILE A 208 0.80 17.04 2.75
C ILE A 208 0.69 18.42 3.44
N MET A 209 1.70 19.27 3.36
CA MET A 209 1.65 20.61 3.95
C MET A 209 0.50 21.45 3.38
N ASN A 210 0.08 21.20 2.13
CA ASN A 210 -1.05 21.89 1.51
C ASN A 210 -2.41 21.55 2.14
N ALA A 211 -2.49 20.53 2.99
CA ALA A 211 -3.70 20.22 3.74
C ALA A 211 -3.96 21.17 4.94
N GLY A 212 -3.18 22.25 5.06
CA GLY A 212 -3.34 23.28 6.09
C GLY A 212 -2.55 22.98 7.39
N PRO A 213 -2.90 23.60 8.52
CA PRO A 213 -2.11 23.47 9.76
C PRO A 213 -1.88 22.04 10.22
N HIS A 214 -2.89 21.18 10.15
CA HIS A 214 -2.75 19.76 10.48
C HIS A 214 -1.83 19.02 9.49
N GLY A 215 -1.86 19.42 8.20
CA GLY A 215 -0.95 18.91 7.18
C GLY A 215 0.50 19.31 7.43
N MET A 216 0.75 20.52 7.94
CA MET A 216 2.10 20.95 8.35
C MET A 216 2.67 20.07 9.46
N VAL A 217 1.83 19.71 10.45
CA VAL A 217 2.25 18.77 11.51
C VAL A 217 2.44 17.36 10.96
N ALA A 218 1.53 16.90 10.07
CA ALA A 218 1.64 15.60 9.42
C ALA A 218 2.93 15.45 8.59
N ALA A 219 3.41 16.56 7.97
CA ALA A 219 4.65 16.56 7.22
C ALA A 219 5.88 16.16 8.05
N LEU A 220 5.86 16.39 9.35
CA LEU A 220 6.93 15.94 10.26
C LEU A 220 7.07 14.42 10.28
N ALA A 221 6.01 13.67 9.95
CA ALA A 221 6.06 12.21 9.83
C ALA A 221 6.99 11.73 8.70
N ALA A 222 7.30 12.57 7.69
CA ALA A 222 8.25 12.21 6.64
C ALA A 222 9.71 12.19 7.14
N ILE A 223 10.05 13.00 8.13
CA ILE A 223 11.43 13.15 8.63
C ILE A 223 12.03 11.81 9.10
N PRO A 224 11.39 11.02 9.95
CA PRO A 224 11.95 9.73 10.38
C PRO A 224 12.22 8.77 9.22
N TYR A 225 11.38 8.75 8.18
CA TYR A 225 11.63 7.92 6.99
C TYR A 225 12.88 8.39 6.26
N LEU A 226 13.04 9.70 6.03
CA LEU A 226 14.24 10.28 5.40
C LEU A 226 15.49 9.97 6.22
N VAL A 227 15.43 10.08 7.55
CA VAL A 227 16.57 9.77 8.45
C VAL A 227 16.94 8.28 8.38
N ILE A 228 15.96 7.38 8.33
CA ILE A 228 16.23 5.93 8.26
C ILE A 228 16.87 5.53 6.94
N ILE A 229 16.46 6.14 5.80
CA ILE A 229 16.97 5.75 4.49
C ILE A 229 18.23 6.53 4.07
N ALA A 230 18.50 7.69 4.67
CA ALA A 230 19.68 8.52 4.36
C ALA A 230 21.02 7.77 4.38
N PRO A 231 21.32 6.85 5.34
CA PRO A 231 22.56 6.08 5.34
C PRO A 231 22.76 5.18 4.12
N TYR A 232 21.71 4.91 3.34
CA TYR A 232 21.74 4.03 2.18
C TYR A 232 21.78 4.76 0.84
N LEU A 233 21.83 6.10 0.81
CA LEU A 233 21.84 6.92 -0.41
C LEU A 233 22.98 6.60 -1.40
N ASN A 234 24.04 5.98 -0.92
CA ASN A 234 25.20 5.57 -1.72
C ASN A 234 25.42 4.05 -1.71
N ILE A 235 24.42 3.27 -1.32
CA ILE A 235 24.49 1.81 -1.32
C ILE A 235 24.75 1.29 -2.74
N THR A 236 25.54 0.23 -2.86
CA THR A 236 25.78 -0.44 -4.14
C THR A 236 24.87 -1.68 -4.27
N ASP A 237 24.79 -2.23 -5.49
CA ASP A 237 24.03 -3.44 -5.73
C ASP A 237 24.61 -4.65 -4.98
N GLU A 238 25.93 -4.68 -4.78
CA GLU A 238 26.64 -5.72 -4.01
C GLU A 238 26.30 -5.67 -2.52
N GLU A 239 25.99 -4.48 -2.00
CA GLU A 239 25.69 -4.24 -0.59
C GLU A 239 24.17 -4.15 -0.32
N CYS A 240 23.32 -4.40 -1.31
CA CYS A 240 21.86 -4.14 -1.28
C CYS A 240 21.16 -4.73 -0.06
N GLU A 241 21.57 -5.91 0.42
CA GLU A 241 21.01 -6.59 1.58
C GLU A 241 21.11 -5.77 2.89
N ARG A 242 22.06 -4.83 2.98
CA ARG A 242 22.19 -3.92 4.14
C ARG A 242 20.94 -3.05 4.34
N ALA A 243 20.17 -2.78 3.26
CA ALA A 243 18.94 -2.01 3.34
C ALA A 243 17.88 -2.68 4.22
N ASN A 244 17.92 -4.01 4.41
CA ASN A 244 17.02 -4.74 5.31
C ASN A 244 17.03 -4.17 6.73
N ARG A 245 18.19 -3.71 7.25
CA ARG A 245 18.28 -3.09 8.57
C ARG A 245 17.42 -1.82 8.70
N GLY A 246 17.35 -1.02 7.63
CA GLY A 246 16.45 0.14 7.56
C GLY A 246 15.00 -0.29 7.42
N TRP A 247 14.73 -1.22 6.52
CA TRP A 247 13.39 -1.74 6.25
C TRP A 247 12.68 -2.30 7.50
N ARG A 248 13.37 -3.07 8.31
CA ARG A 248 12.81 -3.62 9.57
C ARG A 248 12.36 -2.55 10.56
N LYS A 249 12.91 -1.33 10.51
CA LYS A 249 12.49 -0.21 11.36
C LYS A 249 11.15 0.39 10.90
N PHE A 250 10.78 0.20 9.63
CA PHE A 250 9.53 0.74 9.10
C PHE A 250 8.28 0.18 9.78
N ILE A 251 8.33 -1.04 10.30
CA ILE A 251 7.21 -1.62 11.06
C ILE A 251 6.83 -0.67 12.21
N TRP A 252 7.80 -0.30 13.03
CA TRP A 252 7.59 0.58 14.19
C TRP A 252 7.27 2.02 13.77
N LEU A 253 7.93 2.49 12.72
CA LEU A 253 7.70 3.82 12.19
C LEU A 253 6.29 3.96 11.61
N ASN A 254 5.78 2.94 10.93
CA ASN A 254 4.42 2.94 10.41
C ASN A 254 3.37 2.96 11.54
N PHE A 255 3.62 2.30 12.67
CA PHE A 255 2.75 2.42 13.84
C PHE A 255 2.78 3.85 14.43
N ALA A 256 3.96 4.43 14.59
CA ALA A 256 4.09 5.78 15.12
C ALA A 256 3.48 6.83 14.16
N GLY A 257 3.76 6.73 12.87
CA GLY A 257 3.20 7.60 11.83
C GLY A 257 1.68 7.46 11.73
N GLY A 258 1.18 6.23 11.73
CA GLY A 258 -0.27 5.95 11.74
C GLY A 258 -0.97 6.52 12.99
N ALA A 259 -0.34 6.41 14.17
CA ALA A 259 -0.86 7.01 15.39
C ALA A 259 -0.90 8.54 15.31
N LEU A 260 0.17 9.17 14.81
CA LEU A 260 0.20 10.63 14.61
C LEU A 260 -0.93 11.08 13.66
N ILE A 261 -1.06 10.45 12.49
CA ILE A 261 -2.13 10.80 11.54
C ILE A 261 -3.51 10.60 12.16
N SER A 262 -3.73 9.50 12.90
CA SER A 262 -5.01 9.26 13.59
C SER A 262 -5.33 10.35 14.60
N LEU A 263 -4.35 10.77 15.42
CA LEU A 263 -4.53 11.84 16.40
C LEU A 263 -4.82 13.19 15.74
N LEU A 264 -4.16 13.49 14.61
CA LEU A 264 -4.42 14.71 13.84
C LEU A 264 -5.84 14.71 13.25
N LEU A 265 -6.32 13.58 12.73
CA LEU A 265 -7.69 13.44 12.24
C LEU A 265 -8.72 13.62 13.36
N ILE A 266 -8.50 13.01 14.53
CA ILE A 266 -9.37 13.16 15.69
C ILE A 266 -9.39 14.63 16.16
N ASN A 267 -8.22 15.27 16.26
CA ASN A 267 -8.13 16.68 16.67
C ASN A 267 -8.85 17.61 15.69
N TYR A 268 -8.71 17.35 14.38
CA TYR A 268 -9.40 18.13 13.36
C TYR A 268 -10.92 18.03 13.50
N ILE A 269 -11.46 16.82 13.71
CA ILE A 269 -12.91 16.60 13.88
C ILE A 269 -13.44 17.31 15.15
N GLN A 270 -12.67 17.32 16.23
CA GLN A 270 -13.07 17.97 17.47
C GLN A 270 -13.03 19.52 17.39
N ALA A 271 -12.31 20.05 16.40
CA ALA A 271 -12.16 21.49 16.21
C ALA A 271 -13.24 22.12 15.28
N ILE A 272 -14.03 21.28 14.60
CA ILE A 272 -15.18 21.67 13.77
C ILE A 272 -16.47 21.46 14.54
#